data_3301263541391688745fe77702a3dcfe
#
_entry.id   3301263541391688745fe77702a3dcfe
#
_cell.length_a   1.000
_cell.length_b   1.000
_cell.length_c   1.000
_cell.angle_alpha   90.00
_cell.angle_beta   90.00
_cell.angle_gamma   90.00
#
_symmetry.space_group_name_H-M   'P 1'
#
loop_
_entity.id
_entity.type
_entity.pdbx_description
1 polymer ?
#
loop_
_entity_poly.entity_id
_entity_poly.type
_entity_poly.pdbx_seq_one_letter_code
_entity_poly.pdbx_strand_id
1 'polypeptide(L)'
;LALDKAQAHTGLRPNPADFSVVAQSCGQSGCHAGHADPSRNHLEQVTRSLQATYAGGIALVRYTFGAQKDLSPYFGIVGAVDPQPLPQTVPALAPFAVTSASLSAEAQFARNCLAGGCHLTEPAADQPYRYRATGCAACHVLYSDDGLYTGADPTTPRDELGHPARHQLTTAIPFSQCNHCHNRGNYSLRGMTFTLRPDLPPVGALLPATMPPEGRRLREYYQPIGQFTQCEWKLDCIDCHTQAEAMGDGHLWPDQKTMQYMQCRTCHGTLTEPPATAKITDPNDPALRLARLNGHYALGVGDEVVVTERGEKLGSIQQRNGQLIQFGKVDGREYVVPLVQGSQCQQQPDQQESRFCHQCHAYER
;
A
#
# COMPACT_ATOMS: atom_id res chain seq x y z
N LEU A 1 -4.05 -16.54 21.89
CA LEU A 1 -3.02 -17.60 21.80
C LEU A 1 -3.39 -18.71 22.76
N ALA A 2 -3.48 -19.97 22.29
CA ALA A 2 -3.70 -21.11 23.16
C ALA A 2 -2.45 -21.33 24.01
N LEU A 3 -2.61 -21.33 25.34
CA LEU A 3 -1.53 -21.62 26.29
C LEU A 3 -1.09 -23.09 26.24
N ASP A 4 -1.94 -23.95 25.70
CA ASP A 4 -1.68 -25.36 25.50
C ASP A 4 -1.60 -25.66 24.00
N LYS A 5 -0.46 -26.22 23.55
CA LYS A 5 -0.26 -26.62 22.15
C LYS A 5 -1.27 -27.67 21.67
N ALA A 6 -1.83 -28.47 22.56
CA ALA A 6 -2.85 -29.47 22.24
C ALA A 6 -4.20 -28.82 21.92
N GLN A 7 -4.44 -27.59 22.39
CA GLN A 7 -5.65 -26.81 22.11
C GLN A 7 -5.46 -25.81 20.98
N ALA A 8 -4.24 -25.67 20.47
CA ALA A 8 -3.98 -24.84 19.29
C ALA A 8 -4.57 -25.52 18.06
N HIS A 9 -5.26 -24.74 17.21
CA HIS A 9 -5.73 -25.24 15.93
C HIS A 9 -4.56 -25.79 15.10
N THR A 10 -4.59 -27.09 14.81
CA THR A 10 -3.64 -27.70 13.90
C THR A 10 -3.76 -27.03 12.54
N GLY A 11 -2.70 -26.38 12.07
CA GLY A 11 -2.67 -25.64 10.81
C GLY A 11 -2.68 -24.12 10.91
N LEU A 12 -2.98 -23.52 12.08
CA LEU A 12 -2.71 -22.11 12.29
C LEU A 12 -1.20 -21.91 12.45
N ARG A 13 -0.64 -21.17 11.53
CA ARG A 13 0.76 -20.71 11.64
C ARG A 13 0.91 -19.68 12.75
N PRO A 14 2.13 -19.42 13.25
CA PRO A 14 2.39 -18.35 14.22
C PRO A 14 1.84 -16.99 13.78
N ASN A 15 1.78 -16.74 12.47
CA ASN A 15 1.15 -15.55 11.90
C ASN A 15 -0.16 -15.93 11.17
N PRO A 16 -1.33 -15.68 11.74
CA PRO A 16 -2.62 -15.99 11.13
C PRO A 16 -2.96 -15.12 9.91
N ALA A 17 -2.22 -14.06 9.66
CA ALA A 17 -2.40 -13.18 8.50
C ALA A 17 -1.63 -13.65 7.26
N ASP A 18 -0.79 -14.68 7.37
CA ASP A 18 -0.09 -15.30 6.26
C ASP A 18 -1.09 -15.85 5.22
N PHE A 19 -0.87 -15.56 3.95
CA PHE A 19 -1.81 -15.93 2.88
C PHE A 19 -2.00 -17.44 2.73
N SER A 20 -1.10 -18.26 3.22
CA SER A 20 -1.27 -19.72 3.23
C SER A 20 -2.36 -20.22 4.20
N VAL A 21 -2.72 -19.40 5.19
CA VAL A 21 -3.72 -19.73 6.22
C VAL A 21 -4.80 -18.66 6.40
N VAL A 22 -4.69 -17.54 5.73
CA VAL A 22 -5.59 -16.38 5.89
C VAL A 22 -7.06 -16.71 5.64
N ALA A 23 -7.35 -17.66 4.78
CA ALA A 23 -8.72 -18.11 4.54
C ALA A 23 -9.35 -18.78 5.77
N GLN A 24 -8.50 -19.40 6.63
CA GLN A 24 -8.92 -20.08 7.86
C GLN A 24 -8.94 -19.15 9.08
N SER A 25 -8.42 -17.93 8.94
CA SER A 25 -8.34 -16.92 9.99
C SER A 25 -9.19 -15.69 9.64
N CYS A 26 -8.64 -14.71 8.92
CA CYS A 26 -9.32 -13.47 8.57
C CYS A 26 -10.48 -13.68 7.58
N GLY A 27 -10.40 -14.70 6.70
CA GLY A 27 -11.44 -15.03 5.72
C GLY A 27 -12.57 -15.90 6.25
N GLN A 28 -12.43 -16.46 7.46
CA GLN A 28 -13.42 -17.39 8.00
C GLN A 28 -14.69 -16.66 8.51
N SER A 29 -15.82 -17.37 8.50
CA SER A 29 -17.12 -16.88 9.04
C SER A 29 -17.63 -15.58 8.39
N GLY A 30 -17.24 -15.31 7.14
CA GLY A 30 -17.67 -14.10 6.42
C GLY A 30 -17.08 -12.80 6.98
N CYS A 31 -15.92 -12.85 7.66
CA CYS A 31 -15.27 -11.62 8.16
C CYS A 31 -14.69 -10.76 7.02
N HIS A 32 -13.84 -11.35 6.18
CA HIS A 32 -13.20 -10.66 5.04
C HIS A 32 -13.36 -11.43 3.71
N ALA A 33 -14.27 -12.37 3.64
CA ALA A 33 -14.64 -13.14 2.45
C ALA A 33 -16.10 -13.58 2.52
N GLY A 34 -16.68 -13.96 1.38
CA GLY A 34 -18.04 -14.51 1.29
C GLY A 34 -19.17 -13.49 1.47
N HIS A 35 -18.90 -12.20 1.29
CA HIS A 35 -19.90 -11.15 1.34
C HIS A 35 -20.59 -10.95 -0.02
N ALA A 36 -21.88 -10.62 0.00
CA ALA A 36 -22.62 -10.22 -1.18
C ALA A 36 -22.10 -8.89 -1.78
N ASP A 37 -21.56 -8.01 -0.93
CA ASP A 37 -20.86 -6.80 -1.34
C ASP A 37 -19.40 -7.13 -1.65
N PRO A 38 -18.97 -7.10 -2.93
CA PRO A 38 -17.60 -7.43 -3.32
C PRO A 38 -16.54 -6.55 -2.65
N SER A 39 -16.87 -5.30 -2.31
CA SER A 39 -15.95 -4.38 -1.63
C SER A 39 -15.54 -4.85 -0.24
N ARG A 40 -16.19 -5.86 0.30
CA ARG A 40 -15.91 -6.48 1.60
C ARG A 40 -15.13 -7.80 1.50
N ASN A 41 -14.94 -8.32 0.30
CA ASN A 41 -14.21 -9.58 0.06
C ASN A 41 -12.70 -9.31 -0.03
N HIS A 42 -12.16 -8.73 1.04
CA HIS A 42 -10.77 -8.29 1.10
C HIS A 42 -9.76 -9.42 0.84
N LEU A 43 -10.10 -10.66 1.22
CA LEU A 43 -9.25 -11.80 0.95
C LEU A 43 -9.04 -12.02 -0.55
N GLU A 44 -10.10 -11.99 -1.34
CA GLU A 44 -10.01 -12.16 -2.79
C GLU A 44 -9.31 -10.97 -3.44
N GLN A 45 -9.59 -9.75 -2.98
CA GLN A 45 -8.98 -8.54 -3.48
C GLN A 45 -7.47 -8.56 -3.26
N VAL A 46 -7.02 -8.76 -2.02
CA VAL A 46 -5.61 -8.67 -1.67
C VAL A 46 -4.76 -9.80 -2.26
N THR A 47 -5.30 -11.01 -2.37
CA THR A 47 -4.56 -12.14 -2.96
C THR A 47 -4.35 -12.02 -4.46
N ARG A 48 -5.17 -11.22 -5.14
CA ARG A 48 -5.01 -10.88 -6.57
C ARG A 48 -4.27 -9.57 -6.79
N SER A 49 -3.97 -8.82 -5.74
CA SER A 49 -3.30 -7.52 -5.84
C SER A 49 -1.88 -7.64 -6.39
N LEU A 50 -1.37 -6.54 -6.91
CA LEU A 50 0.03 -6.45 -7.37
C LEU A 50 1.02 -6.72 -6.25
N GLN A 51 0.70 -6.32 -5.03
CA GLN A 51 1.53 -6.51 -3.84
C GLN A 51 1.61 -7.99 -3.42
N ALA A 52 0.58 -8.78 -3.72
CA ALA A 52 0.58 -10.21 -3.44
C ALA A 52 1.19 -11.04 -4.57
N THR A 53 0.85 -10.70 -5.82
CA THR A 53 1.28 -11.47 -6.99
C THR A 53 2.66 -11.11 -7.49
N TYR A 54 3.09 -9.85 -7.33
CA TYR A 54 4.33 -9.27 -7.86
C TYR A 54 4.52 -9.50 -9.38
N ALA A 55 3.41 -9.63 -10.09
CA ALA A 55 3.37 -10.10 -11.47
C ALA A 55 4.14 -9.21 -12.45
N GLY A 56 4.00 -7.87 -12.31
CA GLY A 56 4.71 -6.91 -13.15
C GLY A 56 6.23 -6.96 -12.96
N GLY A 57 6.71 -7.15 -11.74
CA GLY A 57 8.14 -7.30 -11.46
C GLY A 57 8.74 -8.57 -12.09
N ILE A 58 8.02 -9.69 -12.00
CA ILE A 58 8.42 -10.95 -12.65
C ILE A 58 8.44 -10.78 -14.17
N ALA A 59 7.40 -10.18 -14.75
CA ALA A 59 7.30 -9.94 -16.19
C ALA A 59 8.45 -9.05 -16.69
N LEU A 60 8.77 -7.96 -15.95
CA LEU A 60 9.87 -7.06 -16.29
C LEU A 60 11.21 -7.77 -16.34
N VAL A 61 11.54 -8.57 -15.33
CA VAL A 61 12.80 -9.31 -15.28
C VAL A 61 12.88 -10.33 -16.42
N ARG A 62 11.81 -11.11 -16.63
CA ARG A 62 11.74 -12.11 -17.69
C ARG A 62 11.89 -11.49 -19.09
N TYR A 63 11.22 -10.37 -19.33
CA TYR A 63 11.36 -9.62 -20.59
C TYR A 63 12.76 -9.05 -20.77
N THR A 64 13.29 -8.38 -19.75
CA THR A 64 14.62 -7.73 -19.81
C THR A 64 15.73 -8.73 -20.13
N PHE A 65 15.65 -9.94 -19.62
CA PHE A 65 16.66 -10.99 -19.82
C PHE A 65 16.28 -12.03 -20.88
N GLY A 66 15.22 -11.79 -21.65
CA GLY A 66 14.84 -12.61 -22.81
C GLY A 66 14.14 -13.93 -22.49
N ALA A 67 13.63 -14.10 -21.28
CA ALA A 67 12.85 -15.30 -20.89
C ALA A 67 11.40 -15.22 -21.38
N GLN A 68 10.94 -14.05 -21.81
CA GLN A 68 9.63 -13.84 -22.47
C GLN A 68 9.72 -12.71 -23.50
N LYS A 69 8.75 -12.64 -24.42
CA LYS A 69 8.80 -11.76 -25.59
C LYS A 69 8.17 -10.37 -25.37
N ASP A 70 7.37 -10.21 -24.34
CA ASP A 70 6.64 -8.98 -24.03
C ASP A 70 6.56 -8.76 -22.52
N LEU A 71 5.97 -7.64 -22.09
CA LEU A 71 5.79 -7.29 -20.68
C LEU A 71 4.49 -7.83 -20.07
N SER A 72 3.72 -8.66 -20.79
CA SER A 72 2.50 -9.24 -20.25
C SER A 72 2.83 -10.15 -19.07
N PRO A 73 2.14 -10.04 -17.95
CA PRO A 73 2.38 -10.90 -16.80
C PRO A 73 1.76 -12.27 -17.03
N TYR A 74 2.59 -13.29 -17.07
CA TYR A 74 2.19 -14.70 -17.14
C TYR A 74 2.32 -15.43 -15.82
N PHE A 75 3.11 -14.86 -14.90
CA PHE A 75 3.46 -15.48 -13.63
C PHE A 75 3.24 -14.52 -12.47
N GLY A 76 2.84 -15.06 -11.34
CA GLY A 76 2.86 -14.42 -10.04
C GLY A 76 3.66 -15.26 -9.05
N ILE A 77 4.07 -14.69 -7.91
CA ILE A 77 4.69 -15.45 -6.80
C ILE A 77 3.77 -16.61 -6.41
N VAL A 78 2.46 -16.32 -6.35
CA VAL A 78 1.41 -17.32 -6.21
C VAL A 78 0.57 -17.34 -7.49
N GLY A 79 0.08 -18.51 -7.86
CA GLY A 79 -0.90 -18.62 -8.94
C GLY A 79 -2.21 -17.96 -8.53
N ALA A 80 -2.84 -17.26 -9.48
CA ALA A 80 -4.11 -16.60 -9.24
C ALA A 80 -4.98 -16.66 -10.50
N VAL A 81 -6.30 -16.65 -10.31
CA VAL A 81 -7.29 -16.63 -11.39
C VAL A 81 -8.26 -15.49 -11.13
N ASP A 82 -8.50 -14.69 -12.15
CA ASP A 82 -9.57 -13.71 -12.19
C ASP A 82 -10.76 -14.31 -12.94
N PRO A 83 -11.88 -14.63 -12.28
CA PRO A 83 -13.02 -15.24 -12.93
C PRO A 83 -13.80 -14.30 -13.85
N GLN A 84 -13.57 -12.98 -13.72
CA GLN A 84 -14.29 -11.95 -14.49
C GLN A 84 -13.31 -10.84 -14.91
N PRO A 85 -12.31 -11.14 -15.74
CA PRO A 85 -11.27 -10.19 -16.08
C PRO A 85 -11.82 -8.98 -16.84
N LEU A 86 -11.28 -7.81 -16.53
CA LEU A 86 -11.54 -6.57 -17.28
C LEU A 86 -10.67 -6.52 -18.54
N PRO A 87 -10.97 -5.64 -19.52
CA PRO A 87 -10.20 -5.55 -20.77
C PRO A 87 -8.70 -5.29 -20.59
N GLN A 88 -8.31 -4.64 -19.49
CA GLN A 88 -6.91 -4.28 -19.19
C GLN A 88 -6.24 -5.20 -18.17
N THR A 89 -6.94 -6.23 -17.70
CA THR A 89 -6.43 -7.20 -16.72
C THR A 89 -6.10 -8.53 -17.39
N VAL A 90 -5.41 -9.40 -16.66
CA VAL A 90 -5.10 -10.75 -17.14
C VAL A 90 -6.02 -11.78 -16.48
N PRO A 91 -6.42 -12.84 -17.20
CA PRO A 91 -7.36 -13.82 -16.66
C PRO A 91 -6.74 -14.75 -15.61
N ALA A 92 -5.44 -14.98 -15.69
CA ALA A 92 -4.75 -15.87 -14.77
C ALA A 92 -3.24 -15.62 -14.74
N LEU A 93 -2.63 -15.96 -13.61
CA LEU A 93 -1.18 -16.03 -13.41
C LEU A 93 -0.81 -17.44 -12.97
N ALA A 94 0.18 -18.04 -13.64
CA ALA A 94 0.79 -19.27 -13.16
C ALA A 94 1.75 -18.96 -11.99
N PRO A 95 1.97 -19.87 -11.02
CA PRO A 95 2.98 -19.67 -10.01
C PRO A 95 4.38 -19.64 -10.65
N PHE A 96 5.17 -18.64 -10.27
CA PHE A 96 6.56 -18.51 -10.72
C PHE A 96 7.44 -19.51 -9.97
N ALA A 97 8.15 -20.35 -10.72
CA ALA A 97 9.09 -21.31 -10.16
C ALA A 97 10.37 -21.34 -11.00
N VAL A 98 11.51 -21.35 -10.33
CA VAL A 98 12.81 -21.55 -10.96
C VAL A 98 13.01 -23.05 -11.19
N THR A 99 13.29 -23.41 -12.44
CA THR A 99 13.57 -24.79 -12.87
C THR A 99 14.97 -24.86 -13.47
N SER A 100 15.41 -26.06 -13.85
CA SER A 100 16.68 -26.25 -14.57
C SER A 100 16.71 -25.56 -15.96
N ALA A 101 15.54 -25.26 -16.52
CA ALA A 101 15.40 -24.52 -17.79
C ALA A 101 15.36 -22.99 -17.61
N SER A 102 15.28 -22.50 -16.38
CA SER A 102 15.27 -21.04 -16.12
C SER A 102 16.63 -20.41 -16.40
N LEU A 103 16.59 -19.17 -16.89
CA LEU A 103 17.81 -18.39 -17.06
C LEU A 103 18.47 -18.08 -15.72
N SER A 104 19.79 -17.88 -15.73
CA SER A 104 20.55 -17.51 -14.53
C SER A 104 20.01 -16.23 -13.87
N ALA A 105 19.51 -15.28 -14.67
CA ALA A 105 18.86 -14.05 -14.18
C ALA A 105 17.59 -14.32 -13.39
N GLU A 106 16.76 -15.28 -13.83
CA GLU A 106 15.54 -15.69 -13.10
C GLU A 106 15.90 -16.34 -11.75
N ALA A 107 16.92 -17.20 -11.75
CA ALA A 107 17.40 -17.84 -10.54
C ALA A 107 18.01 -16.81 -9.55
N GLN A 108 18.74 -15.81 -10.04
CA GLN A 108 19.29 -14.73 -9.23
C GLN A 108 18.15 -13.83 -8.69
N PHE A 109 17.18 -13.50 -9.51
CA PHE A 109 16.01 -12.73 -9.12
C PHE A 109 15.22 -13.43 -8.01
N ALA A 110 14.98 -14.73 -8.15
CA ALA A 110 14.30 -15.50 -7.13
C ALA A 110 15.03 -15.46 -5.78
N ARG A 111 16.37 -15.65 -5.79
CA ARG A 111 17.18 -15.65 -4.56
C ARG A 111 17.32 -14.29 -3.91
N ASN A 112 17.51 -13.23 -4.70
CA ASN A 112 17.92 -11.92 -4.18
C ASN A 112 16.75 -10.95 -4.06
N CYS A 113 15.71 -11.13 -4.84
CA CYS A 113 14.58 -10.22 -4.89
C CYS A 113 13.29 -10.86 -4.33
N LEU A 114 12.93 -12.06 -4.78
CA LEU A 114 11.71 -12.70 -4.29
C LEU A 114 11.88 -13.26 -2.88
N ALA A 115 13.02 -13.82 -2.53
CA ALA A 115 13.30 -14.39 -1.20
C ALA A 115 13.60 -13.35 -0.11
N GLY A 116 13.65 -12.07 -0.42
CA GLY A 116 13.85 -10.98 0.54
C GLY A 116 13.14 -9.73 0.08
N GLY A 117 12.11 -9.89 -0.73
CA GLY A 117 11.45 -8.85 -1.48
C GLY A 117 10.39 -8.08 -0.73
N CYS A 118 9.76 -7.20 -1.47
CA CYS A 118 8.75 -6.27 -0.97
C CYS A 118 7.36 -6.69 -1.47
N HIS A 119 6.94 -7.90 -1.11
CA HIS A 119 5.61 -8.42 -1.45
C HIS A 119 4.94 -9.07 -0.23
N LEU A 120 3.62 -9.17 -0.25
CA LEU A 120 2.84 -9.57 0.92
C LEU A 120 2.98 -11.05 1.29
N THR A 121 3.49 -11.89 0.39
CA THR A 121 3.76 -13.32 0.65
C THR A 121 5.15 -13.57 1.25
N GLU A 122 5.98 -12.53 1.34
CA GLU A 122 7.29 -12.61 1.98
C GLU A 122 7.15 -12.89 3.48
N PRO A 123 8.00 -13.74 4.06
CA PRO A 123 8.06 -13.94 5.50
C PRO A 123 8.23 -12.63 6.29
N ALA A 124 7.84 -12.66 7.56
CA ALA A 124 8.07 -11.55 8.47
C ALA A 124 9.55 -11.15 8.47
N ALA A 125 9.82 -9.85 8.46
CA ALA A 125 11.18 -9.34 8.53
C ALA A 125 11.53 -8.99 9.99
N ASP A 126 12.74 -9.37 10.40
CA ASP A 126 13.25 -9.31 11.78
C ASP A 126 14.48 -8.40 11.92
N GLN A 127 14.72 -7.53 10.95
CA GLN A 127 15.88 -6.65 10.92
C GLN A 127 15.49 -5.19 11.18
N PRO A 128 16.35 -4.39 11.81
CA PRO A 128 16.12 -2.97 12.02
C PRO A 128 15.71 -2.25 10.72
N TYR A 129 14.79 -1.30 10.85
CA TYR A 129 14.14 -0.55 9.77
C TYR A 129 13.34 -1.40 8.76
N ARG A 130 13.20 -2.71 9.03
CA ARG A 130 12.48 -3.64 8.16
C ARG A 130 11.47 -4.49 8.91
N TYR A 131 11.36 -4.33 10.22
CA TYR A 131 10.44 -5.11 11.04
C TYR A 131 9.03 -5.02 10.50
N ARG A 132 8.47 -6.14 10.15
CA ARG A 132 7.08 -6.26 9.70
C ARG A 132 6.59 -7.69 9.83
N ALA A 133 5.28 -7.83 9.92
CA ALA A 133 4.64 -9.13 9.75
C ALA A 133 4.52 -9.50 8.25
N THR A 134 3.78 -10.55 7.95
CA THR A 134 3.47 -11.01 6.59
C THR A 134 1.97 -10.93 6.30
N GLY A 135 1.59 -11.00 5.02
CA GLY A 135 0.21 -10.97 4.59
C GLY A 135 -0.51 -9.68 5.01
N CYS A 136 -1.75 -9.79 5.45
CA CYS A 136 -2.55 -8.63 5.89
C CYS A 136 -1.89 -7.86 7.04
N ALA A 137 -1.21 -8.57 7.94
CA ALA A 137 -0.54 -7.96 9.09
C ALA A 137 0.70 -7.13 8.69
N ALA A 138 1.24 -7.28 7.48
CA ALA A 138 2.34 -6.45 7.00
C ALA A 138 1.98 -4.95 6.95
N CYS A 139 0.69 -4.64 6.73
CA CYS A 139 0.16 -3.27 6.74
C CYS A 139 -0.64 -2.96 8.00
N HIS A 140 -1.47 -3.90 8.47
CA HIS A 140 -2.46 -3.67 9.52
C HIS A 140 -1.95 -3.87 10.94
N VAL A 141 -0.73 -4.39 11.13
CA VAL A 141 -0.03 -4.47 12.42
C VAL A 141 1.21 -3.60 12.35
N LEU A 142 1.24 -2.54 13.15
CA LEU A 142 2.30 -1.55 13.09
C LEU A 142 3.56 -2.04 13.80
N TYR A 143 4.69 -1.77 13.15
CA TYR A 143 6.02 -1.96 13.70
C TYR A 143 6.76 -0.63 13.77
N SER A 144 7.55 -0.43 14.81
CA SER A 144 8.53 0.65 14.87
C SER A 144 9.84 0.22 14.20
N ASP A 145 10.70 1.19 13.89
CA ASP A 145 12.00 0.94 13.24
C ASP A 145 12.94 0.08 14.08
N ASP A 146 12.82 0.19 15.40
CA ASP A 146 13.58 -0.59 16.36
C ASP A 146 12.96 -1.96 16.68
N GLY A 147 11.72 -2.20 16.22
CA GLY A 147 11.00 -3.45 16.51
C GLY A 147 10.63 -3.65 17.97
N LEU A 148 10.60 -2.58 18.77
CA LEU A 148 10.28 -2.67 20.20
C LEU A 148 8.78 -2.51 20.44
N TYR A 149 8.29 -3.25 21.43
CA TYR A 149 6.90 -3.16 21.87
C TYR A 149 6.69 -1.92 22.76
N THR A 150 5.74 -1.08 22.39
CA THR A 150 5.34 0.14 23.13
C THR A 150 3.91 0.09 23.65
N GLY A 151 3.22 -1.04 23.45
CA GLY A 151 1.82 -1.22 23.85
C GLY A 151 1.65 -1.40 25.37
N ALA A 152 0.41 -1.70 25.78
CA ALA A 152 0.03 -1.79 27.18
C ALA A 152 0.10 -3.22 27.77
N ASP A 153 0.37 -4.25 26.97
CA ASP A 153 0.45 -5.62 27.46
C ASP A 153 1.69 -5.82 28.36
N PRO A 154 1.50 -6.10 29.66
CA PRO A 154 2.62 -6.27 30.59
C PRO A 154 3.39 -7.59 30.40
N THR A 155 2.85 -8.53 29.63
CA THR A 155 3.49 -9.83 29.39
C THR A 155 4.45 -9.82 28.22
N THR A 156 4.45 -8.74 27.41
CA THR A 156 5.34 -8.59 26.27
C THR A 156 6.62 -7.88 26.71
N PRO A 157 7.81 -8.47 26.51
CA PRO A 157 9.09 -7.82 26.78
C PRO A 157 9.22 -6.51 25.99
N ARG A 158 9.77 -5.47 26.62
CA ARG A 158 9.93 -4.15 26.00
C ARG A 158 11.32 -3.90 25.40
N ASP A 159 12.24 -4.79 25.72
CA ASP A 159 13.65 -4.79 25.31
C ASP A 159 13.97 -5.88 24.31
N GLU A 160 12.98 -6.69 23.93
CA GLU A 160 13.13 -7.73 22.91
C GLU A 160 12.73 -7.16 21.54
N LEU A 161 13.61 -7.34 20.54
CA LEU A 161 13.42 -6.86 19.18
C LEU A 161 12.47 -7.77 18.38
N GLY A 162 11.86 -7.21 17.33
CA GLY A 162 11.01 -7.97 16.40
C GLY A 162 9.54 -8.06 16.82
N HIS A 163 9.14 -7.30 17.83
CA HIS A 163 7.74 -7.18 18.23
C HIS A 163 7.01 -6.07 17.46
N PRO A 164 5.70 -6.23 17.20
CA PRO A 164 4.87 -5.11 16.75
C PRO A 164 4.83 -4.03 17.84
N ALA A 165 4.74 -2.78 17.43
CA ALA A 165 4.64 -1.65 18.37
C ALA A 165 3.43 -1.79 19.32
N ARG A 166 2.36 -2.38 18.83
CA ARG A 166 1.16 -2.75 19.61
C ARG A 166 0.54 -4.02 19.05
N HIS A 167 -0.02 -4.85 19.90
CA HIS A 167 -0.83 -6.02 19.52
C HIS A 167 -2.23 -5.59 19.11
N GLN A 168 -2.34 -4.78 18.06
CA GLN A 168 -3.60 -4.22 17.59
C GLN A 168 -3.61 -4.11 16.07
N LEU A 169 -4.73 -4.50 15.46
CA LEU A 169 -5.01 -4.22 14.05
C LEU A 169 -5.49 -2.77 13.90
N THR A 170 -5.04 -2.12 12.82
CA THR A 170 -5.45 -0.75 12.50
C THR A 170 -5.70 -0.58 11.01
N THR A 171 -6.60 0.36 10.67
CA THR A 171 -6.78 0.89 9.32
C THR A 171 -6.11 2.26 9.15
N ALA A 172 -5.66 2.86 10.25
CA ALA A 172 -4.85 4.08 10.26
C ALA A 172 -3.36 3.70 10.07
N ILE A 173 -2.97 3.48 8.82
CA ILE A 173 -1.66 2.96 8.45
C ILE A 173 -0.73 4.14 8.13
N PRO A 174 0.27 4.44 8.98
CA PRO A 174 1.16 5.57 8.78
C PRO A 174 2.12 5.34 7.62
N PHE A 175 2.67 6.42 7.09
CA PHE A 175 3.70 6.42 6.04
C PHE A 175 4.87 5.49 6.36
N SER A 176 5.33 5.48 7.61
CA SER A 176 6.41 4.61 8.07
C SER A 176 6.14 3.13 7.78
N GLN A 177 4.92 2.66 8.00
CA GLN A 177 4.57 1.27 7.73
C GLN A 177 4.68 0.91 6.24
N CYS A 178 4.30 1.82 5.34
CA CYS A 178 4.46 1.63 3.90
C CYS A 178 5.95 1.57 3.51
N ASN A 179 6.78 2.36 4.16
CA ASN A 179 8.20 2.42 3.91
C ASN A 179 8.98 1.15 4.29
N HIS A 180 8.40 0.22 5.01
CA HIS A 180 9.02 -1.11 5.19
C HIS A 180 9.25 -1.83 3.85
N CYS A 181 8.50 -1.46 2.80
CA CYS A 181 8.65 -1.97 1.44
C CYS A 181 8.96 -0.87 0.41
N HIS A 182 8.34 0.31 0.55
CA HIS A 182 8.51 1.44 -0.36
C HIS A 182 9.64 2.37 0.09
N ASN A 183 10.22 3.14 -0.84
CA ASN A 183 11.28 4.14 -0.58
C ASN A 183 12.54 3.60 0.13
N ARG A 184 12.82 2.31 -0.01
CA ARG A 184 13.95 1.64 0.65
C ARG A 184 15.28 1.85 -0.04
N GLY A 185 15.30 2.42 -1.22
CA GLY A 185 16.50 2.64 -2.01
C GLY A 185 16.31 2.28 -3.48
N ASN A 186 17.37 2.46 -4.24
CA ASN A 186 17.38 2.13 -5.65
C ASN A 186 17.60 0.63 -5.86
N TYR A 187 16.81 0.05 -6.74
CA TYR A 187 16.96 -1.34 -7.13
C TYR A 187 17.86 -1.47 -8.36
N SER A 188 18.91 -2.29 -8.24
CA SER A 188 19.82 -2.61 -9.34
C SER A 188 19.39 -3.89 -10.05
N LEU A 189 18.95 -3.80 -11.29
CA LEU A 189 18.68 -4.98 -12.13
C LEU A 189 19.94 -5.82 -12.40
N ARG A 190 21.11 -5.20 -12.41
CA ARG A 190 22.37 -5.92 -12.62
C ARG A 190 22.72 -6.84 -11.46
N GLY A 191 22.57 -6.33 -10.22
CA GLY A 191 22.87 -7.10 -9.01
C GLY A 191 21.66 -7.80 -8.41
N MET A 192 20.45 -7.48 -8.87
CA MET A 192 19.18 -7.89 -8.24
C MET A 192 19.16 -7.55 -6.73
N THR A 193 19.68 -6.39 -6.39
CA THR A 193 19.83 -5.94 -5.01
C THR A 193 19.37 -4.50 -4.85
N PHE A 194 19.04 -4.10 -3.62
CA PHE A 194 18.78 -2.72 -3.27
C PHE A 194 20.05 -2.01 -2.84
N THR A 195 20.22 -0.77 -3.30
CA THR A 195 21.20 0.17 -2.76
C THR A 195 20.52 0.98 -1.66
N LEU A 196 21.01 0.82 -0.44
CA LEU A 196 20.50 1.54 0.71
C LEU A 196 20.77 3.04 0.59
N ARG A 197 20.00 3.83 1.28
CA ARG A 197 20.26 5.28 1.41
C ARG A 197 21.58 5.51 2.14
N PRO A 198 22.50 6.31 1.57
CA PRO A 198 23.81 6.55 2.19
C PRO A 198 23.72 7.49 3.40
N ASP A 199 22.63 8.22 3.55
CA ASP A 199 22.40 9.16 4.65
C ASP A 199 21.73 8.52 5.87
N LEU A 200 21.37 7.23 5.79
CA LEU A 200 20.89 6.49 6.95
C LEU A 200 22.02 6.09 7.89
N PRO A 201 21.79 6.11 9.20
CA PRO A 201 22.74 5.58 10.16
C PRO A 201 22.96 4.09 9.91
N PRO A 202 24.09 3.53 10.38
CA PRO A 202 24.34 2.10 10.32
C PRO A 202 23.18 1.31 10.92
N VAL A 203 22.98 0.09 10.44
CA VAL A 203 21.95 -0.83 10.95
C VAL A 203 22.04 -0.93 12.47
N GLY A 204 20.93 -0.69 13.15
CA GLY A 204 20.83 -0.67 14.62
C GLY A 204 20.94 0.72 15.26
N ALA A 205 21.27 1.76 14.52
CA ALA A 205 21.22 3.12 15.05
C ALA A 205 19.81 3.73 14.79
N LEU A 206 19.18 4.23 15.84
CA LEU A 206 17.88 4.87 15.74
C LEU A 206 18.00 6.33 15.30
N LEU A 207 17.00 6.80 14.56
CA LEU A 207 16.88 8.21 14.20
C LEU A 207 16.55 9.04 15.45
N PRO A 208 17.14 10.25 15.60
CA PRO A 208 16.83 11.10 16.73
C PRO A 208 15.32 11.41 16.81
N ALA A 209 14.75 11.24 17.99
CA ALA A 209 13.33 11.55 18.24
C ALA A 209 12.97 13.03 17.98
N THR A 210 13.98 13.91 18.03
CA THR A 210 13.85 15.35 17.77
C THR A 210 13.78 15.71 16.29
N MET A 211 14.01 14.75 15.38
CA MET A 211 13.92 15.01 13.94
C MET A 211 12.47 15.31 13.55
N PRO A 212 12.21 16.40 12.79
CA PRO A 212 10.87 16.71 12.30
C PRO A 212 10.26 15.56 11.51
N PRO A 213 8.93 15.34 11.57
CA PRO A 213 8.26 14.24 10.86
C PRO A 213 8.58 14.19 9.35
N GLU A 214 8.66 15.36 8.70
CA GLU A 214 8.99 15.48 7.28
C GLU A 214 10.42 15.01 6.99
N GLY A 215 11.36 15.33 7.84
CA GLY A 215 12.73 14.86 7.74
C GLY A 215 12.84 13.36 7.95
N ARG A 216 12.07 12.82 8.89
CA ARG A 216 12.00 11.40 9.16
C ARG A 216 11.44 10.63 7.95
N ARG A 217 10.32 11.06 7.38
CA ARG A 217 9.69 10.41 6.22
C ARG A 217 10.65 10.14 5.07
N LEU A 218 11.66 11.00 4.86
CA LEU A 218 12.64 10.84 3.80
C LEU A 218 13.92 10.14 4.24
N ARG A 219 14.26 10.20 5.54
CA ARG A 219 15.51 9.67 6.07
C ARG A 219 15.38 8.35 6.80
N GLU A 220 14.18 7.96 7.17
CA GLU A 220 13.95 6.78 8.00
C GLU A 220 14.43 5.49 7.35
N TYR A 221 14.41 5.43 6.02
CA TYR A 221 14.67 4.18 5.34
C TYR A 221 15.83 4.29 4.36
N TYR A 222 15.56 4.38 3.08
CA TYR A 222 16.59 4.24 2.07
C TYR A 222 16.61 5.44 1.15
N GLN A 223 17.55 5.47 0.24
CA GLN A 223 17.63 6.54 -0.75
C GLN A 223 16.28 6.65 -1.48
N PRO A 224 15.69 7.84 -1.57
CA PRO A 224 14.45 8.05 -2.31
C PRO A 224 14.61 7.63 -3.76
N ILE A 225 13.64 6.91 -4.28
CA ILE A 225 13.60 6.43 -5.66
C ILE A 225 12.64 7.23 -6.53
N GLY A 226 12.08 8.31 -6.02
CA GLY A 226 11.07 9.11 -6.70
C GLY A 226 11.12 10.58 -6.35
N GLN A 227 10.25 11.31 -7.00
CA GLN A 227 9.99 12.71 -6.74
C GLN A 227 8.79 12.81 -5.80
N PHE A 228 8.86 13.71 -4.83
CA PHE A 228 7.82 13.92 -3.85
C PHE A 228 7.27 15.34 -3.95
N THR A 229 5.96 15.48 -3.90
CA THR A 229 5.29 16.77 -3.82
C THR A 229 5.14 17.21 -2.37
N GLN A 230 4.80 18.47 -2.16
CA GLN A 230 4.60 18.99 -0.79
C GLN A 230 3.47 18.27 -0.04
N CYS A 231 2.42 17.81 -0.73
CA CYS A 231 1.35 17.03 -0.11
C CYS A 231 1.84 15.65 0.34
N GLU A 232 2.69 14.97 -0.44
CA GLU A 232 3.27 13.68 -0.08
C GLU A 232 4.19 13.76 1.16
N TRP A 233 4.62 14.95 1.52
CA TRP A 233 5.41 15.18 2.74
C TRP A 233 4.55 15.34 4.00
N LYS A 234 3.30 15.77 3.83
CA LYS A 234 2.39 16.09 4.93
C LYS A 234 1.36 15.00 5.18
N LEU A 235 0.99 14.28 4.13
CA LEU A 235 -0.04 13.24 4.13
C LEU A 235 0.58 11.85 4.21
N ASP A 236 -0.17 10.91 4.71
CA ASP A 236 0.18 9.50 4.67
C ASP A 236 -0.21 8.88 3.33
N CYS A 237 0.41 7.77 2.94
CA CYS A 237 0.16 7.14 1.64
C CYS A 237 -1.33 6.80 1.45
N ILE A 238 -1.99 6.36 2.52
CA ILE A 238 -3.41 6.02 2.50
C ILE A 238 -4.34 7.25 2.35
N ASP A 239 -3.83 8.47 2.53
CA ASP A 239 -4.63 9.68 2.31
C ASP A 239 -4.89 9.93 0.83
N CYS A 240 -3.95 9.49 -0.02
CA CYS A 240 -4.05 9.57 -1.47
C CYS A 240 -4.45 8.25 -2.10
N HIS A 241 -3.82 7.12 -1.68
CA HIS A 241 -4.12 5.82 -2.24
C HIS A 241 -5.41 5.25 -1.65
N THR A 242 -6.29 4.80 -2.55
CA THR A 242 -7.57 4.19 -2.16
C THR A 242 -7.37 2.76 -1.66
N GLN A 243 -8.44 2.19 -1.07
CA GLN A 243 -8.42 0.78 -0.69
C GLN A 243 -8.16 -0.12 -1.90
N ALA A 244 -8.80 0.17 -3.04
CA ALA A 244 -8.63 -0.63 -4.25
C ALA A 244 -7.19 -0.59 -4.78
N GLU A 245 -6.53 0.57 -4.76
CA GLU A 245 -5.11 0.68 -5.15
C GLU A 245 -4.16 -0.02 -4.17
N ALA A 246 -4.44 0.07 -2.87
CA ALA A 246 -3.56 -0.50 -1.84
C ALA A 246 -3.79 -2.00 -1.60
N MET A 247 -5.04 -2.47 -1.68
CA MET A 247 -5.40 -3.86 -1.36
C MET A 247 -5.82 -4.66 -2.60
N GLY A 248 -5.95 -4.01 -3.77
CA GLY A 248 -6.55 -4.61 -4.96
C GLY A 248 -8.06 -4.46 -4.99
N ASP A 249 -8.62 -4.62 -6.18
CA ASP A 249 -10.05 -4.53 -6.48
C ASP A 249 -10.66 -5.90 -6.86
N GLY A 250 -9.85 -6.96 -6.75
CA GLY A 250 -10.25 -8.33 -7.10
C GLY A 250 -9.83 -8.75 -8.50
N HIS A 251 -9.26 -7.86 -9.29
CA HIS A 251 -8.75 -8.14 -10.63
C HIS A 251 -7.24 -8.31 -10.66
N LEU A 252 -6.74 -9.03 -11.67
CA LEU A 252 -5.31 -9.24 -11.89
C LEU A 252 -4.75 -8.17 -12.84
N TRP A 253 -4.31 -7.07 -12.27
CA TRP A 253 -3.70 -5.98 -13.02
C TRP A 253 -2.27 -6.34 -13.47
N PRO A 254 -1.85 -5.93 -14.68
CA PRO A 254 -0.51 -6.24 -15.19
C PRO A 254 0.59 -5.47 -14.43
N ASP A 255 0.33 -4.24 -14.05
CA ASP A 255 1.29 -3.36 -13.39
C ASP A 255 0.59 -2.22 -12.63
N GLN A 256 1.37 -1.50 -11.83
CA GLN A 256 0.90 -0.38 -11.03
C GLN A 256 0.36 0.78 -11.89
N LYS A 257 0.99 1.06 -13.02
CA LYS A 257 0.58 2.17 -13.89
C LYS A 257 -0.82 1.97 -14.47
N THR A 258 -1.16 0.72 -14.80
CA THR A 258 -2.47 0.36 -15.34
C THR A 258 -3.53 0.31 -14.24
N MET A 259 -3.15 -0.11 -13.04
CA MET A 259 -4.05 -0.20 -11.90
C MET A 259 -4.35 1.17 -11.29
N GLN A 260 -3.35 2.01 -11.11
CA GLN A 260 -3.45 3.28 -10.39
C GLN A 260 -4.31 4.28 -11.17
N TYR A 261 -5.32 4.84 -10.52
CA TYR A 261 -6.24 5.83 -11.10
C TYR A 261 -6.27 7.14 -10.34
N MET A 262 -5.77 7.18 -9.10
CA MET A 262 -5.66 8.43 -8.35
C MET A 262 -4.66 9.37 -9.01
N GLN A 263 -5.11 10.58 -9.28
CA GLN A 263 -4.33 11.64 -9.92
C GLN A 263 -4.37 12.90 -9.06
N CYS A 264 -3.40 13.80 -9.24
CA CYS A 264 -3.46 15.11 -8.55
C CYS A 264 -4.78 15.83 -8.84
N ARG A 265 -5.28 15.77 -10.09
CA ARG A 265 -6.56 16.36 -10.49
C ARG A 265 -7.77 15.78 -9.77
N THR A 266 -7.72 14.56 -9.26
CA THR A 266 -8.82 13.96 -8.51
C THR A 266 -9.18 14.80 -7.27
N CYS A 267 -8.18 15.38 -6.62
CA CYS A 267 -8.37 16.23 -5.43
C CYS A 267 -8.25 17.73 -5.75
N HIS A 268 -7.38 18.11 -6.67
CA HIS A 268 -7.07 19.51 -6.96
C HIS A 268 -7.86 20.08 -8.15
N GLY A 269 -8.58 19.24 -8.90
CA GLY A 269 -9.25 19.63 -10.13
C GLY A 269 -8.27 19.93 -11.27
N THR A 270 -8.76 20.67 -12.24
CA THR A 270 -8.03 21.13 -13.43
C THR A 270 -8.08 22.66 -13.54
N LEU A 271 -7.48 23.23 -14.58
CA LEU A 271 -7.57 24.66 -14.85
C LEU A 271 -9.00 25.14 -15.11
N THR A 272 -9.85 24.27 -15.65
CA THR A 272 -11.20 24.60 -16.09
C THR A 272 -12.29 24.07 -15.16
N GLU A 273 -12.00 23.01 -14.43
CA GLU A 273 -13.00 22.28 -13.64
C GLU A 273 -12.50 22.00 -12.23
N PRO A 274 -13.35 22.17 -11.20
CA PRO A 274 -13.05 21.72 -9.86
C PRO A 274 -13.05 20.18 -9.81
N PRO A 275 -12.56 19.56 -8.70
CA PRO A 275 -12.71 18.12 -8.48
C PRO A 275 -14.18 17.70 -8.53
N ALA A 276 -14.45 16.51 -9.05
CA ALA A 276 -15.78 15.93 -9.02
C ALA A 276 -16.20 15.62 -7.59
N THR A 277 -17.42 16.00 -7.21
CA THR A 277 -17.98 15.72 -5.89
C THR A 277 -19.32 15.01 -5.98
N ALA A 278 -19.72 14.30 -4.93
CA ALA A 278 -21.04 13.72 -4.79
C ALA A 278 -21.49 13.72 -3.32
N LYS A 279 -22.79 13.84 -3.12
CA LYS A 279 -23.39 13.69 -1.78
C LYS A 279 -23.51 12.23 -1.40
N ILE A 280 -23.31 11.95 -0.12
CA ILE A 280 -23.65 10.67 0.48
C ILE A 280 -25.18 10.65 0.68
N THR A 281 -25.87 9.82 -0.07
CA THR A 281 -27.34 9.72 0.00
C THR A 281 -27.82 8.39 0.56
N ASP A 282 -27.00 7.34 0.44
CA ASP A 282 -27.31 6.01 0.96
C ASP A 282 -26.70 5.82 2.36
N PRO A 283 -27.49 5.48 3.39
CA PRO A 283 -26.96 5.17 4.73
C PRO A 283 -26.06 3.92 4.76
N ASN A 284 -26.09 3.11 3.70
CA ASN A 284 -25.20 1.94 3.54
C ASN A 284 -24.00 2.23 2.63
N ASP A 285 -23.75 3.48 2.25
CA ASP A 285 -22.64 3.85 1.39
C ASP A 285 -21.31 3.32 1.97
N PRO A 286 -20.47 2.65 1.15
CA PRO A 286 -19.17 2.13 1.60
C PRO A 286 -18.29 3.17 2.28
N ALA A 287 -18.33 4.44 1.82
CA ALA A 287 -17.56 5.53 2.43
C ALA A 287 -17.91 5.75 3.90
N LEU A 288 -19.18 5.62 4.30
CA LEU A 288 -19.61 5.71 5.71
C LEU A 288 -19.03 4.59 6.56
N ARG A 289 -18.96 3.38 6.01
CA ARG A 289 -18.35 2.24 6.68
C ARG A 289 -16.86 2.46 6.87
N LEU A 290 -16.16 2.91 5.83
CA LEU A 290 -14.72 3.18 5.88
C LEU A 290 -14.38 4.28 6.88
N ALA A 291 -15.16 5.35 6.93
CA ALA A 291 -14.99 6.43 7.91
C ALA A 291 -15.13 5.90 9.34
N ARG A 292 -16.15 5.09 9.62
CA ARG A 292 -16.35 4.47 10.94
C ARG A 292 -15.21 3.53 11.34
N LEU A 293 -14.69 2.76 10.41
CA LEU A 293 -13.57 1.84 10.66
C LEU A 293 -12.26 2.61 10.88
N ASN A 294 -12.06 3.72 10.17
CA ASN A 294 -10.89 4.55 10.32
C ASN A 294 -10.90 5.32 11.65
N GLY A 295 -12.01 5.97 11.99
CA GLY A 295 -12.22 6.66 13.27
C GLY A 295 -11.56 8.02 13.41
N HIS A 296 -10.80 8.50 12.43
CA HIS A 296 -10.08 9.78 12.48
C HIS A 296 -10.83 10.92 11.81
N TYR A 297 -11.92 10.65 11.10
CA TYR A 297 -12.80 11.66 10.54
C TYR A 297 -14.27 11.21 10.59
N ALA A 298 -15.17 12.18 10.71
CA ALA A 298 -16.60 11.93 10.70
C ALA A 298 -17.15 12.06 9.27
N LEU A 299 -18.11 11.22 8.94
CA LEU A 299 -18.85 11.27 7.67
C LEU A 299 -20.30 10.84 7.91
N GLY A 300 -21.25 11.57 7.34
CA GLY A 300 -22.68 11.33 7.47
C GLY A 300 -23.44 11.38 6.15
N VAL A 301 -24.68 10.91 6.19
CA VAL A 301 -25.62 11.11 5.08
C VAL A 301 -25.87 12.61 4.92
N GLY A 302 -25.78 13.12 3.70
CA GLY A 302 -25.87 14.53 3.35
C GLY A 302 -24.52 15.23 3.14
N ASP A 303 -23.44 14.67 3.65
CA ASP A 303 -22.10 15.20 3.39
C ASP A 303 -21.72 15.05 1.90
N GLU A 304 -20.98 16.03 1.41
CA GLU A 304 -20.47 16.05 0.03
C GLU A 304 -18.99 15.77 0.04
N VAL A 305 -18.54 14.81 -0.78
CA VAL A 305 -17.18 14.31 -0.83
C VAL A 305 -16.64 14.27 -2.25
N VAL A 306 -15.32 14.29 -2.39
CA VAL A 306 -14.67 14.08 -3.68
C VAL A 306 -14.95 12.66 -4.19
N VAL A 307 -15.10 12.52 -5.51
CA VAL A 307 -15.31 11.26 -6.21
C VAL A 307 -14.19 11.01 -7.19
N THR A 308 -13.67 9.79 -7.21
CA THR A 308 -12.65 9.37 -8.17
C THR A 308 -13.22 9.18 -9.57
N GLU A 309 -12.36 9.07 -10.58
CA GLU A 309 -12.76 8.75 -11.96
C GLU A 309 -13.50 7.39 -12.09
N ARG A 310 -13.35 6.51 -11.11
CA ARG A 310 -14.07 5.23 -11.01
C ARG A 310 -15.36 5.29 -10.20
N GLY A 311 -15.76 6.49 -9.75
CA GLY A 311 -16.99 6.70 -8.97
C GLY A 311 -16.85 6.38 -7.48
N GLU A 312 -15.65 6.12 -6.98
CA GLU A 312 -15.40 5.86 -5.56
C GLU A 312 -15.45 7.17 -4.77
N LYS A 313 -16.19 7.19 -3.68
CA LYS A 313 -16.34 8.35 -2.81
C LYS A 313 -15.24 8.40 -1.77
N LEU A 314 -14.43 9.46 -1.81
CA LEU A 314 -13.32 9.68 -0.89
C LEU A 314 -13.83 10.41 0.37
N GLY A 315 -14.37 9.65 1.32
CA GLY A 315 -14.99 10.21 2.53
C GLY A 315 -14.08 11.08 3.39
N SER A 316 -12.75 10.95 3.27
CA SER A 316 -11.78 11.81 3.94
C SER A 316 -11.56 13.16 3.25
N ILE A 317 -12.16 13.42 2.08
CA ILE A 317 -12.05 14.70 1.37
C ILE A 317 -13.45 15.27 1.21
N GLN A 318 -13.80 16.23 2.05
CA GLN A 318 -15.16 16.71 2.22
C GLN A 318 -15.29 18.18 1.83
N GLN A 319 -16.43 18.52 1.23
CA GLN A 319 -16.82 19.90 1.01
C GLN A 319 -17.30 20.52 2.33
N ARG A 320 -16.59 21.51 2.84
CA ARG A 320 -16.91 22.22 4.09
C ARG A 320 -16.80 23.74 3.89
N ASN A 321 -17.86 24.47 4.13
CA ASN A 321 -17.89 25.93 4.04
C ASN A 321 -17.30 26.50 2.74
N GLY A 322 -17.56 25.86 1.60
CA GLY A 322 -17.08 26.30 0.30
C GLY A 322 -15.63 25.89 -0.03
N GLN A 323 -14.99 25.11 0.83
CA GLN A 323 -13.63 24.59 0.62
C GLN A 323 -13.63 23.07 0.66
N LEU A 324 -12.67 22.45 -0.03
CA LEU A 324 -12.37 21.04 0.13
C LEU A 324 -11.38 20.85 1.28
N ILE A 325 -11.75 20.03 2.25
CA ILE A 325 -10.92 19.69 3.41
C ILE A 325 -10.55 18.22 3.33
N GLN A 326 -9.26 17.94 3.31
CA GLN A 326 -8.69 16.60 3.46
C GLN A 326 -8.48 16.33 4.95
N PHE A 327 -9.05 15.25 5.45
CA PHE A 327 -8.77 14.71 6.78
C PHE A 327 -7.71 13.63 6.69
N GLY A 328 -6.64 13.75 7.47
CA GLY A 328 -5.61 12.72 7.58
C GLY A 328 -6.21 11.43 8.17
N LYS A 329 -6.04 10.31 7.48
CA LYS A 329 -6.59 9.01 7.92
C LYS A 329 -5.80 8.38 9.09
N VAL A 330 -4.66 8.95 9.45
CA VAL A 330 -3.81 8.47 10.56
C VAL A 330 -4.00 9.30 11.83
N ASP A 331 -4.19 10.60 11.69
CA ASP A 331 -4.18 11.54 12.82
C ASP A 331 -5.38 12.49 12.86
N GLY A 332 -6.24 12.50 11.85
CA GLY A 332 -7.41 13.37 11.76
C GLY A 332 -7.10 14.83 11.47
N ARG A 333 -5.86 15.18 11.16
CA ARG A 333 -5.50 16.57 10.82
C ARG A 333 -6.26 17.05 9.60
N GLU A 334 -6.63 18.31 9.62
CA GLU A 334 -7.33 18.95 8.53
C GLU A 334 -6.37 19.73 7.64
N TYR A 335 -6.52 19.53 6.33
CA TYR A 335 -5.76 20.25 5.30
C TYR A 335 -6.73 20.83 4.28
N VAL A 336 -6.61 22.13 4.02
CA VAL A 336 -7.32 22.76 2.90
C VAL A 336 -6.69 22.28 1.60
N VAL A 337 -7.48 21.69 0.72
CA VAL A 337 -7.03 21.24 -0.61
C VAL A 337 -7.02 22.45 -1.54
N PRO A 338 -5.84 22.90 -2.03
CA PRO A 338 -5.78 24.01 -2.98
C PRO A 338 -6.30 23.57 -4.35
N LEU A 339 -7.12 24.39 -4.98
CA LEU A 339 -7.66 24.12 -6.32
C LEU A 339 -6.73 24.66 -7.40
N VAL A 340 -6.60 23.95 -8.51
CA VAL A 340 -5.90 24.42 -9.72
C VAL A 340 -6.71 25.51 -10.42
N GLN A 341 -8.03 25.34 -10.47
CA GLN A 341 -8.94 26.36 -11.03
C GLN A 341 -8.81 27.68 -10.29
N GLY A 342 -8.56 28.76 -11.03
CA GLY A 342 -8.37 30.09 -10.49
C GLY A 342 -7.00 30.34 -9.83
N SER A 343 -6.10 29.38 -9.86
CA SER A 343 -4.71 29.54 -9.43
C SER A 343 -3.83 30.17 -10.51
N GLN A 344 -2.55 30.38 -10.17
CA GLN A 344 -1.53 30.83 -11.12
C GLN A 344 -0.82 29.68 -11.86
N CYS A 345 -1.41 28.48 -11.88
CA CYS A 345 -0.87 27.34 -12.59
C CYS A 345 -0.79 27.62 -14.10
N GLN A 346 0.38 27.37 -14.70
CA GLN A 346 0.66 27.64 -16.12
C GLN A 346 0.61 26.39 -16.99
N GLN A 347 0.07 25.29 -16.49
CA GLN A 347 -0.10 24.09 -17.30
C GLN A 347 -1.04 24.32 -18.48
N GLN A 348 -0.80 23.57 -19.55
CA GLN A 348 -1.72 23.55 -20.69
C GLN A 348 -2.98 22.72 -20.36
N PRO A 349 -4.14 23.04 -20.97
CA PRO A 349 -5.39 22.32 -20.70
C PRO A 349 -5.34 20.81 -20.96
N ASP A 350 -4.48 20.35 -21.85
CA ASP A 350 -4.25 18.93 -22.17
C ASP A 350 -3.21 18.25 -21.27
N GLN A 351 -2.58 19.00 -20.35
CA GLN A 351 -1.50 18.53 -19.48
C GLN A 351 -1.94 18.47 -18.00
N GLN A 352 -3.01 17.74 -17.72
CA GLN A 352 -3.63 17.71 -16.39
C GLN A 352 -3.38 16.39 -15.63
N GLU A 353 -2.52 15.52 -16.16
CA GLU A 353 -2.11 14.30 -15.45
C GLU A 353 -1.02 14.60 -14.41
N SER A 354 -0.92 13.75 -13.38
CA SER A 354 0.07 13.89 -12.29
C SER A 354 1.52 14.04 -12.79
N ARG A 355 1.90 13.36 -13.86
CA ARG A 355 3.24 13.47 -14.47
C ARG A 355 3.61 14.89 -14.90
N PHE A 356 2.65 15.70 -15.28
CA PHE A 356 2.87 17.10 -15.63
C PHE A 356 2.93 17.98 -14.37
N CYS A 357 2.12 17.68 -13.37
CA CYS A 357 2.17 18.37 -12.08
C CYS A 357 3.55 18.18 -11.42
N HIS A 358 4.12 17.00 -11.48
CA HIS A 358 5.42 16.67 -10.92
C HIS A 358 6.57 17.47 -11.56
N GLN A 359 6.44 17.97 -12.80
CA GLN A 359 7.48 18.79 -13.42
C GLN A 359 7.77 20.10 -12.68
N CYS A 360 6.77 20.63 -11.97
CA CYS A 360 6.90 21.87 -11.21
C CYS A 360 6.76 21.66 -9.68
N HIS A 361 6.00 20.68 -9.24
CA HIS A 361 5.66 20.49 -7.84
C HIS A 361 6.45 19.37 -7.15
N ALA A 362 7.16 18.54 -7.89
CA ALA A 362 8.00 17.51 -7.29
C ALA A 362 9.39 18.04 -6.97
N TYR A 363 9.93 17.56 -5.87
CA TYR A 363 11.26 17.86 -5.39
C TYR A 363 12.09 16.59 -5.45
N GLU A 364 13.21 16.64 -6.15
CA GLU A 364 14.22 15.58 -6.10
C GLU A 364 14.98 15.64 -4.77
N ARG A 365 15.14 14.50 -4.13
CA ARG A 365 16.04 14.32 -2.98
C ARG A 365 16.75 13.00 -3.04
#